data_548971947d23a2f0d3461d11d4e41a9b
#
_entry.id   548971947d23a2f0d3461d11d4e41a9b
#
_cell.length_a   1.000
_cell.length_b   1.000
_cell.length_c   1.000
_cell.angle_alpha   90.00
_cell.angle_beta   90.00
_cell.angle_gamma   90.00
#
_symmetry.space_group_name_H-M   'P 1'
#
loop_
_entity.id
_entity.type
_entity.pdbx_description
1 polymer ?
#
loop_
_entity_poly.entity_id
_entity_poly.type
_entity_poly.pdbx_seq_one_letter_code
_entity_poly.pdbx_strand_id
1 'polypeptide(L)'
;LPRLRNRKGDGMNIEQFTAGLEEKGISLSSFQLEQFETYYEWLVEWNEKMNLTSITEKKEVYLKHFYDSIAASFYVDFKKMNSLCDVGAGAGFPSLPIKICFPHLHVTIVDSLNKRIHFLNQLSDALKLENTAFYHDRAETFGRSKDHRESYDVVTARAVARLSVLSELCLPLVKKDGLFVALKAASADEEIETGKKAIKMLGGKIETVHSFQLPIEESDRNIIVIKKQSQTPKKFPRKPGTPNKSPIEG
;
A
#
# COMPACT_ATOMS: atom_id res chain seq x y z
N LEU A 1 -4.27 36.34 -3.48
CA LEU A 1 -4.43 35.26 -4.47
C LEU A 1 -5.77 34.59 -4.23
N PRO A 2 -6.65 34.42 -5.24
CA PRO A 2 -7.97 33.83 -5.05
C PRO A 2 -7.82 32.34 -4.73
N ARG A 3 -8.48 31.89 -3.67
CA ARG A 3 -8.64 30.46 -3.34
C ARG A 3 -9.40 29.79 -4.50
N LEU A 4 -8.71 28.95 -5.28
CA LEU A 4 -9.34 28.09 -6.25
C LEU A 4 -10.25 27.11 -5.49
N ARG A 5 -11.56 27.22 -5.69
CA ARG A 5 -12.53 26.29 -5.13
C ARG A 5 -12.33 24.92 -5.78
N ASN A 6 -12.12 23.90 -4.94
CA ASN A 6 -12.11 22.50 -5.35
C ASN A 6 -13.30 22.19 -6.28
N ARG A 7 -13.03 21.94 -7.56
CA ARG A 7 -13.98 21.33 -8.49
C ARG A 7 -13.74 19.82 -8.47
N LYS A 8 -14.78 19.02 -8.31
CA LYS A 8 -14.73 17.57 -8.61
C LYS A 8 -14.14 17.42 -10.02
N GLY A 9 -13.02 16.68 -10.15
CA GLY A 9 -12.34 16.45 -11.43
C GLY A 9 -10.95 17.09 -11.54
N ASP A 10 -10.48 17.83 -10.53
CA ASP A 10 -9.11 18.34 -10.52
C ASP A 10 -8.15 17.21 -10.09
N GLY A 11 -7.49 16.60 -11.05
CA GLY A 11 -6.49 15.57 -10.87
C GLY A 11 -5.13 15.99 -11.43
N MET A 12 -4.20 15.07 -11.51
CA MET A 12 -2.81 15.28 -11.91
C MET A 12 -2.58 14.78 -13.33
N ASN A 13 -2.13 15.63 -14.25
CA ASN A 13 -1.68 15.16 -15.56
C ASN A 13 -0.28 14.53 -15.48
N ILE A 14 0.20 13.94 -16.58
CA ILE A 14 1.49 13.22 -16.61
C ILE A 14 2.65 14.16 -16.29
N GLU A 15 2.65 15.37 -16.80
CA GLU A 15 3.72 16.38 -16.56
C GLU A 15 3.76 16.77 -15.08
N GLN A 16 2.60 17.02 -14.47
CA GLN A 16 2.48 17.33 -13.04
C GLN A 16 2.91 16.13 -12.16
N PHE A 17 2.53 14.91 -12.57
CA PHE A 17 2.92 13.68 -11.90
C PHE A 17 4.44 13.50 -11.91
N THR A 18 5.06 13.64 -13.08
CA THR A 18 6.50 13.51 -13.23
C THR A 18 7.24 14.59 -12.44
N ALA A 19 6.84 15.86 -12.58
CA ALA A 19 7.44 16.96 -11.84
C ALA A 19 7.31 16.80 -10.32
N GLY A 20 6.12 16.39 -9.83
CA GLY A 20 5.90 16.15 -8.40
C GLY A 20 6.75 15.01 -7.82
N LEU A 21 7.05 13.97 -8.62
CA LEU A 21 7.97 12.90 -8.21
C LEU A 21 9.44 13.37 -8.26
N GLU A 22 9.84 14.15 -9.26
CA GLU A 22 11.19 14.71 -9.37
C GLU A 22 11.52 15.61 -8.18
N GLU A 23 10.59 16.45 -7.73
CA GLU A 23 10.72 17.25 -6.51
C GLU A 23 10.98 16.40 -5.25
N LYS A 24 10.54 15.14 -5.27
CA LYS A 24 10.78 14.15 -4.20
C LYS A 24 12.00 13.25 -4.45
N GLY A 25 12.79 13.55 -5.48
CA GLY A 25 14.00 12.80 -5.81
C GLY A 25 13.76 11.46 -6.52
N ILE A 26 12.60 11.32 -7.17
CA ILE A 26 12.22 10.14 -7.96
C ILE A 26 12.10 10.56 -9.42
N SER A 27 13.09 10.18 -10.22
CA SER A 27 13.07 10.40 -11.68
C SER A 27 12.62 9.14 -12.39
N LEU A 28 11.63 9.26 -13.26
CA LEU A 28 11.09 8.15 -14.05
C LEU A 28 11.73 8.11 -15.44
N SER A 29 12.13 6.92 -15.88
CA SER A 29 12.52 6.68 -17.26
C SER A 29 11.30 6.69 -18.19
N SER A 30 11.53 6.80 -19.50
CA SER A 30 10.47 6.68 -20.51
C SER A 30 9.73 5.34 -20.41
N PHE A 31 10.44 4.26 -20.11
CA PHE A 31 9.85 2.94 -19.89
C PHE A 31 8.92 2.89 -18.67
N GLN A 32 9.32 3.51 -17.56
CA GLN A 32 8.45 3.60 -16.36
C GLN A 32 7.21 4.45 -16.63
N LEU A 33 7.31 5.53 -17.41
CA LEU A 33 6.15 6.32 -17.83
C LEU A 33 5.19 5.49 -18.70
N GLU A 34 5.72 4.70 -19.64
CA GLU A 34 4.93 3.74 -20.42
C GLU A 34 4.24 2.70 -19.53
N GLN A 35 4.92 2.20 -18.50
CA GLN A 35 4.31 1.28 -17.52
C GLN A 35 3.13 1.92 -16.80
N PHE A 36 3.20 3.19 -16.37
CA PHE A 36 2.07 3.88 -15.74
C PHE A 36 0.90 4.09 -16.72
N GLU A 37 1.19 4.40 -17.98
CA GLU A 37 0.15 4.52 -19.01
C GLU A 37 -0.56 3.18 -19.24
N THR A 38 0.20 2.11 -19.44
CA THR A 38 -0.32 0.74 -19.58
C THR A 38 -1.13 0.33 -18.36
N TYR A 39 -0.65 0.67 -17.14
CA TYR A 39 -1.38 0.38 -15.90
C TYR A 39 -2.74 1.07 -15.86
N TYR A 40 -2.79 2.34 -16.25
CA TYR A 40 -4.04 3.09 -16.35
C TYR A 40 -5.02 2.43 -17.32
N GLU A 41 -4.58 2.09 -18.54
CA GLU A 41 -5.41 1.44 -19.56
C GLU A 41 -5.97 0.10 -19.06
N TRP A 42 -5.14 -0.73 -18.47
CA TRP A 42 -5.55 -2.02 -17.89
C TRP A 42 -6.52 -1.86 -16.72
N LEU A 43 -6.27 -0.89 -15.85
CA LEU A 43 -7.16 -0.60 -14.73
C LEU A 43 -8.57 -0.24 -15.21
N VAL A 44 -8.69 0.64 -16.21
CA VAL A 44 -9.97 1.07 -16.75
C VAL A 44 -10.69 -0.08 -17.46
N GLU A 45 -9.98 -0.80 -18.33
CA GLU A 45 -10.56 -1.93 -19.06
C GLU A 45 -11.10 -3.02 -18.12
N TRP A 46 -10.29 -3.43 -17.15
CA TRP A 46 -10.68 -4.47 -16.20
C TRP A 46 -11.72 -4.00 -15.17
N ASN A 47 -11.76 -2.69 -14.90
CA ASN A 47 -12.75 -2.14 -13.99
C ASN A 47 -14.19 -2.31 -14.50
N GLU A 48 -14.41 -2.31 -15.80
CA GLU A 48 -15.71 -2.60 -16.41
C GLU A 48 -16.21 -4.01 -16.06
N LYS A 49 -15.30 -4.96 -15.85
CA LYS A 49 -15.60 -6.38 -15.58
C LYS A 49 -15.62 -6.71 -14.09
N MET A 50 -14.88 -5.96 -13.26
CA MET A 50 -14.55 -6.42 -11.90
C MET A 50 -14.82 -5.41 -10.78
N ASN A 51 -15.18 -4.17 -11.09
CA ASN A 51 -15.32 -3.09 -10.10
C ASN A 51 -14.06 -2.98 -9.19
N LEU A 52 -12.91 -2.77 -9.80
CA LEU A 52 -11.63 -2.65 -9.10
C LEU A 52 -11.50 -1.35 -8.32
N THR A 53 -12.07 -0.28 -8.88
CA THR A 53 -12.04 1.07 -8.33
C THR A 53 -13.27 1.87 -8.75
N SER A 54 -13.62 2.87 -7.94
CA SER A 54 -14.62 3.90 -8.33
C SER A 54 -14.01 5.07 -9.11
N ILE A 55 -12.67 5.13 -9.22
CA ILE A 55 -11.92 6.21 -9.86
C ILE A 55 -11.37 5.71 -11.18
N THR A 56 -11.87 6.25 -12.29
CA THR A 56 -11.50 5.86 -13.66
C THR A 56 -11.07 7.05 -14.52
N GLU A 57 -11.28 8.27 -14.07
CA GLU A 57 -10.79 9.46 -14.77
C GLU A 57 -9.27 9.52 -14.65
N LYS A 58 -8.57 9.71 -15.78
CA LYS A 58 -7.10 9.55 -15.87
C LYS A 58 -6.34 10.41 -14.87
N LYS A 59 -6.69 11.69 -14.78
CA LYS A 59 -6.01 12.61 -13.86
C LYS A 59 -6.23 12.25 -12.39
N GLU A 60 -7.42 11.75 -12.06
CA GLU A 60 -7.72 11.26 -10.70
C GLU A 60 -6.96 9.97 -10.39
N VAL A 61 -6.82 9.05 -11.34
CA VAL A 61 -6.02 7.81 -11.17
C VAL A 61 -4.56 8.16 -10.92
N TYR A 62 -3.98 9.09 -11.70
CA TYR A 62 -2.60 9.53 -11.51
C TYR A 62 -2.37 10.17 -10.15
N LEU A 63 -3.32 10.96 -9.65
CA LEU A 63 -3.25 11.59 -8.33
C LEU A 63 -3.54 10.61 -7.19
N LYS A 64 -4.75 10.02 -7.20
CA LYS A 64 -5.33 9.29 -6.06
C LYS A 64 -4.90 7.82 -5.98
N HIS A 65 -4.39 7.26 -7.07
CA HIS A 65 -3.88 5.90 -7.09
C HIS A 65 -2.36 5.88 -7.22
N PHE A 66 -1.78 6.47 -8.27
CA PHE A 66 -0.35 6.36 -8.50
C PHE A 66 0.46 7.24 -7.55
N TYR A 67 0.24 8.55 -7.55
CA TYR A 67 0.99 9.48 -6.70
C TYR A 67 0.77 9.18 -5.20
N ASP A 68 -0.47 8.96 -4.79
CA ASP A 68 -0.82 8.59 -3.41
C ASP A 68 -0.11 7.31 -2.95
N SER A 69 0.00 6.31 -3.82
CA SER A 69 0.74 5.07 -3.55
C SER A 69 2.24 5.31 -3.38
N ILE A 70 2.83 6.10 -4.28
CA ILE A 70 4.27 6.41 -4.29
C ILE A 70 4.65 7.31 -3.11
N ALA A 71 3.72 8.10 -2.58
CA ALA A 71 3.97 9.02 -1.46
C ALA A 71 4.56 8.34 -0.22
N ALA A 72 4.34 7.03 -0.02
CA ALA A 72 5.01 6.27 1.03
C ALA A 72 6.55 6.33 0.90
N SER A 73 7.07 6.39 -0.33
CA SER A 73 8.51 6.46 -0.59
C SER A 73 9.16 7.82 -0.29
N PHE A 74 8.36 8.83 -0.02
CA PHE A 74 8.88 10.13 0.42
C PHE A 74 9.35 10.11 1.88
N TYR A 75 8.89 9.11 2.63
CA TYR A 75 9.14 8.95 4.07
C TYR A 75 9.86 7.65 4.42
N VAL A 76 9.82 6.66 3.51
CA VAL A 76 10.47 5.35 3.68
C VAL A 76 11.44 5.13 2.53
N ASP A 77 12.71 4.88 2.85
CA ASP A 77 13.77 4.68 1.85
C ASP A 77 13.69 3.27 1.22
N PHE A 78 12.84 3.11 0.22
CA PHE A 78 12.69 1.85 -0.51
C PHE A 78 13.94 1.43 -1.29
N LYS A 79 14.91 2.34 -1.52
CA LYS A 79 16.18 1.99 -2.17
C LYS A 79 17.02 1.03 -1.33
N LYS A 80 16.83 1.05 0.00
CA LYS A 80 17.51 0.16 0.95
C LYS A 80 16.76 -1.12 1.28
N MET A 81 15.56 -1.31 0.74
CA MET A 81 14.72 -2.47 0.98
C MET A 81 14.86 -3.46 -0.18
N ASN A 82 14.73 -4.77 0.12
CA ASN A 82 14.77 -5.82 -0.89
C ASN A 82 13.38 -6.42 -1.14
N SER A 83 12.53 -6.46 -0.13
CA SER A 83 11.23 -7.13 -0.20
C SER A 83 10.10 -6.27 0.36
N LEU A 84 9.00 -6.24 -0.38
CA LEU A 84 7.75 -5.54 -0.04
C LEU A 84 6.59 -6.54 -0.12
N CYS A 85 5.83 -6.68 0.97
CA CYS A 85 4.57 -7.41 0.94
C CYS A 85 3.40 -6.43 1.08
N ASP A 86 2.37 -6.60 0.24
CA ASP A 86 1.16 -5.78 0.26
C ASP A 86 -0.05 -6.64 0.62
N VAL A 87 -0.76 -6.25 1.67
CA VAL A 87 -1.90 -6.99 2.21
C VAL A 87 -3.20 -6.36 1.74
N GLY A 88 -3.92 -7.07 0.88
CA GLY A 88 -5.20 -6.59 0.35
C GLY A 88 -5.04 -5.45 -0.66
N ALA A 89 -4.06 -5.55 -1.56
CA ALA A 89 -3.71 -4.52 -2.52
C ALA A 89 -4.80 -4.17 -3.55
N GLY A 90 -5.83 -4.98 -3.67
CA GLY A 90 -6.90 -4.75 -4.64
C GLY A 90 -6.39 -4.78 -6.07
N ALA A 91 -6.36 -3.61 -6.72
CA ALA A 91 -5.80 -3.44 -8.06
C ALA A 91 -4.27 -3.22 -8.08
N GLY A 92 -3.56 -3.55 -6.99
CA GLY A 92 -2.10 -3.45 -6.90
C GLY A 92 -1.59 -2.20 -6.17
N PHE A 93 -2.44 -1.54 -5.39
CA PHE A 93 -2.09 -0.31 -4.66
C PHE A 93 -1.84 -0.56 -3.17
N PRO A 94 -0.74 -0.06 -2.59
CA PRO A 94 0.26 0.84 -3.18
C PRO A 94 1.46 0.15 -3.85
N SER A 95 1.60 -1.16 -3.76
CA SER A 95 2.85 -1.85 -4.05
C SER A 95 3.31 -1.81 -5.51
N LEU A 96 2.41 -1.91 -6.50
CA LEU A 96 2.84 -1.92 -7.91
C LEU A 96 3.31 -0.54 -8.40
N PRO A 97 2.69 0.61 -8.08
CA PRO A 97 3.29 1.92 -8.36
C PRO A 97 4.67 2.09 -7.70
N ILE A 98 4.85 1.61 -6.46
CA ILE A 98 6.16 1.60 -5.79
C ILE A 98 7.14 0.72 -6.55
N LYS A 99 6.72 -0.47 -7.00
CA LYS A 99 7.54 -1.39 -7.79
C LYS A 99 8.02 -0.77 -9.11
N ILE A 100 7.16 -0.04 -9.80
CA ILE A 100 7.54 0.68 -11.03
C ILE A 100 8.65 1.69 -10.73
N CYS A 101 8.55 2.45 -9.63
CA CYS A 101 9.57 3.42 -9.22
C CYS A 101 10.85 2.76 -8.70
N PHE A 102 10.75 1.58 -8.07
CA PHE A 102 11.85 0.84 -7.44
C PHE A 102 11.93 -0.60 -7.98
N PRO A 103 12.40 -0.80 -9.22
CA PRO A 103 12.29 -2.08 -9.92
C PRO A 103 13.09 -3.23 -9.27
N HIS A 104 14.07 -2.95 -8.42
CA HIS A 104 14.84 -3.97 -7.69
C HIS A 104 14.03 -4.70 -6.60
N LEU A 105 12.91 -4.13 -6.14
CA LEU A 105 12.11 -4.72 -5.07
C LEU A 105 11.49 -6.08 -5.50
N HIS A 106 11.55 -7.06 -4.62
CA HIS A 106 10.72 -8.25 -4.69
C HIS A 106 9.36 -7.92 -4.08
N VAL A 107 8.31 -7.88 -4.89
CA VAL A 107 6.96 -7.53 -4.44
C VAL A 107 6.10 -8.77 -4.34
N THR A 108 5.52 -8.97 -3.15
CA THR A 108 4.53 -10.01 -2.88
C THR A 108 3.20 -9.36 -2.55
N ILE A 109 2.12 -9.81 -3.17
CA ILE A 109 0.76 -9.38 -2.85
C ILE A 109 -0.04 -10.59 -2.37
N VAL A 110 -0.77 -10.42 -1.26
CA VAL A 110 -1.78 -11.36 -0.79
C VAL A 110 -3.15 -10.69 -0.81
N ASP A 111 -4.11 -11.33 -1.48
CA ASP A 111 -5.51 -10.87 -1.53
C ASP A 111 -6.46 -12.06 -1.44
N SER A 112 -7.58 -11.87 -0.73
CA SER A 112 -8.58 -12.91 -0.51
C SER A 112 -9.52 -13.16 -1.69
N LEU A 113 -9.42 -12.37 -2.75
CA LEU A 113 -10.26 -12.49 -3.94
C LEU A 113 -9.45 -13.00 -5.14
N ASN A 114 -9.70 -14.25 -5.54
CA ASN A 114 -8.99 -14.89 -6.65
C ASN A 114 -9.05 -14.09 -7.96
N LYS A 115 -10.16 -13.41 -8.23
CA LYS A 115 -10.30 -12.57 -9.42
C LYS A 115 -9.31 -11.41 -9.44
N ARG A 116 -8.96 -10.84 -8.28
CA ARG A 116 -7.93 -9.79 -8.16
C ARG A 116 -6.55 -10.35 -8.43
N ILE A 117 -6.25 -11.53 -7.91
CA ILE A 117 -4.97 -12.22 -8.17
C ILE A 117 -4.82 -12.53 -9.66
N HIS A 118 -5.89 -12.96 -10.35
CA HIS A 118 -5.86 -13.14 -11.79
C HIS A 118 -5.55 -11.83 -12.53
N PHE A 119 -6.22 -10.74 -12.18
CA PHE A 119 -5.93 -9.41 -12.73
C PHE A 119 -4.47 -9.01 -12.50
N LEU A 120 -3.95 -9.16 -11.27
CA LEU A 120 -2.58 -8.77 -10.93
C LEU A 120 -1.53 -9.54 -11.71
N ASN A 121 -1.73 -10.84 -11.96
CA ASN A 121 -0.83 -11.63 -12.81
C ASN A 121 -0.81 -11.07 -14.24
N GLN A 122 -1.98 -10.85 -14.83
CA GLN A 122 -2.08 -10.30 -16.19
C GLN A 122 -1.49 -8.89 -16.28
N LEU A 123 -1.76 -8.04 -15.29
CA LEU A 123 -1.19 -6.69 -15.22
C LEU A 123 0.33 -6.73 -15.09
N SER A 124 0.87 -7.58 -14.23
CA SER A 124 2.32 -7.73 -14.05
C SER A 124 3.02 -8.13 -15.35
N ASP A 125 2.43 -9.06 -16.10
CA ASP A 125 2.94 -9.47 -17.42
C ASP A 125 2.90 -8.31 -18.43
N ALA A 126 1.78 -7.57 -18.49
CA ALA A 126 1.62 -6.42 -19.37
C ALA A 126 2.61 -5.30 -19.04
N LEU A 127 2.88 -5.06 -17.76
CA LEU A 127 3.85 -4.10 -17.27
C LEU A 127 5.30 -4.61 -17.35
N LYS A 128 5.52 -5.86 -17.73
CA LYS A 128 6.85 -6.52 -17.77
C LYS A 128 7.57 -6.40 -16.41
N LEU A 129 6.83 -6.62 -15.32
CA LEU A 129 7.42 -6.59 -13.98
C LEU A 129 8.09 -7.92 -13.67
N GLU A 130 9.31 -7.85 -13.16
CA GLU A 130 10.06 -9.01 -12.65
C GLU A 130 9.98 -9.06 -11.11
N ASN A 131 10.26 -10.23 -10.52
CA ASN A 131 10.30 -10.42 -9.08
C ASN A 131 8.98 -10.01 -8.38
N THR A 132 7.86 -10.45 -8.94
CA THR A 132 6.53 -10.30 -8.36
C THR A 132 5.91 -11.66 -8.08
N ALA A 133 5.16 -11.77 -6.98
CA ALA A 133 4.42 -12.97 -6.60
C ALA A 133 3.06 -12.60 -6.02
N PHE A 134 1.99 -13.24 -6.48
CA PHE A 134 0.62 -12.93 -6.10
C PHE A 134 -0.06 -14.17 -5.53
N TYR A 135 -0.61 -14.07 -4.31
CA TYR A 135 -1.18 -15.17 -3.57
C TYR A 135 -2.65 -14.96 -3.28
N HIS A 136 -3.47 -15.91 -3.72
CA HIS A 136 -4.87 -15.97 -3.30
C HIS A 136 -4.95 -16.66 -1.94
N ASP A 137 -4.97 -15.88 -0.88
CA ASP A 137 -5.08 -16.37 0.48
C ASP A 137 -5.66 -15.30 1.41
N ARG A 138 -6.08 -15.71 2.58
CA ARG A 138 -6.40 -14.81 3.68
C ARG A 138 -5.11 -14.35 4.34
N ALA A 139 -5.01 -13.07 4.67
CA ALA A 139 -3.82 -12.52 5.32
C ALA A 139 -3.47 -13.25 6.64
N GLU A 140 -4.49 -13.68 7.38
CA GLU A 140 -4.32 -14.44 8.62
C GLU A 140 -3.68 -15.82 8.40
N THR A 141 -4.06 -16.51 7.32
CA THR A 141 -3.45 -17.80 6.93
C THR A 141 -2.03 -17.57 6.42
N PHE A 142 -1.87 -16.61 5.52
CA PHE A 142 -0.59 -16.23 4.93
C PHE A 142 0.45 -15.86 5.98
N GLY A 143 0.05 -15.05 6.99
CA GLY A 143 0.92 -14.63 8.10
C GLY A 143 1.32 -15.75 9.08
N ARG A 144 0.71 -16.95 8.95
CA ARG A 144 1.08 -18.16 9.70
C ARG A 144 2.01 -19.08 8.93
N SER A 145 2.09 -18.92 7.60
CA SER A 145 2.96 -19.72 6.75
C SER A 145 4.42 -19.52 7.12
N LYS A 146 5.19 -20.60 7.20
CA LYS A 146 6.62 -20.54 7.53
C LYS A 146 7.43 -19.77 6.49
N ASP A 147 6.98 -19.77 5.24
CA ASP A 147 7.69 -19.14 4.13
C ASP A 147 7.50 -17.61 4.11
N HIS A 148 6.44 -17.11 4.76
CA HIS A 148 6.07 -15.71 4.70
C HIS A 148 6.15 -14.98 6.05
N ARG A 149 6.00 -15.73 7.14
CA ARG A 149 6.05 -15.17 8.49
C ARG A 149 7.39 -14.51 8.76
N GLU A 150 7.35 -13.22 9.19
CA GLU A 150 8.54 -12.45 9.60
C GLU A 150 9.67 -12.44 8.55
N SER A 151 9.31 -12.38 7.25
CA SER A 151 10.27 -12.50 6.14
C SER A 151 10.43 -11.23 5.30
N TYR A 152 9.54 -10.23 5.43
CA TYR A 152 9.56 -9.05 4.58
C TYR A 152 10.22 -7.84 5.24
N ASP A 153 11.02 -7.08 4.46
CA ASP A 153 11.60 -5.81 4.90
C ASP A 153 10.55 -4.77 5.21
N VAL A 154 9.56 -4.66 4.30
CA VAL A 154 8.42 -3.77 4.43
C VAL A 154 7.13 -4.53 4.16
N VAL A 155 6.11 -4.27 4.97
CA VAL A 155 4.74 -4.68 4.70
C VAL A 155 3.88 -3.43 4.59
N THR A 156 3.01 -3.36 3.58
CA THR A 156 2.08 -2.25 3.38
C THR A 156 0.64 -2.72 3.40
N ALA A 157 -0.25 -1.79 3.74
CA ALA A 157 -1.68 -1.94 3.52
C ALA A 157 -2.31 -0.56 3.32
N ARG A 158 -3.28 -0.48 2.38
CA ARG A 158 -4.04 0.73 2.09
C ARG A 158 -5.55 0.45 2.10
N ALA A 159 -6.31 1.25 2.88
CA ALA A 159 -7.78 1.25 2.88
C ALA A 159 -8.46 -0.12 3.10
N VAL A 160 -7.82 -1.05 3.84
CA VAL A 160 -8.35 -2.40 4.07
C VAL A 160 -9.19 -2.48 5.33
N ALA A 161 -8.71 -1.91 6.45
CA ALA A 161 -9.36 -1.97 7.76
C ALA A 161 -8.77 -0.90 8.69
N ARG A 162 -9.31 -0.82 9.93
CA ARG A 162 -8.75 0.03 10.98
C ARG A 162 -7.35 -0.45 11.40
N LEU A 163 -6.55 0.44 12.00
CA LEU A 163 -5.14 0.18 12.29
C LEU A 163 -4.91 -1.00 13.24
N SER A 164 -5.78 -1.21 14.23
CA SER A 164 -5.71 -2.36 15.14
C SER A 164 -5.80 -3.70 14.39
N VAL A 165 -6.72 -3.79 13.42
CA VAL A 165 -6.89 -4.96 12.57
C VAL A 165 -5.72 -5.12 11.61
N LEU A 166 -5.32 -4.05 10.91
CA LEU A 166 -4.18 -4.07 9.98
C LEU A 166 -2.89 -4.51 10.66
N SER A 167 -2.68 -4.07 11.91
CA SER A 167 -1.51 -4.47 12.69
C SER A 167 -1.44 -5.98 12.87
N GLU A 168 -2.57 -6.64 13.14
CA GLU A 168 -2.60 -8.10 13.28
C GLU A 168 -2.41 -8.84 11.94
N LEU A 169 -2.84 -8.26 10.83
CA LEU A 169 -2.67 -8.85 9.50
C LEU A 169 -1.25 -8.65 8.94
N CYS A 170 -0.60 -7.54 9.27
CA CYS A 170 0.65 -7.11 8.64
C CYS A 170 1.90 -7.38 9.50
N LEU A 171 1.88 -7.08 10.81
CA LEU A 171 3.07 -7.24 11.66
C LEU A 171 3.61 -8.67 11.73
N PRO A 172 2.79 -9.74 11.67
CA PRO A 172 3.30 -11.11 11.58
C PRO A 172 4.15 -11.40 10.34
N LEU A 173 4.03 -10.61 9.29
CA LEU A 173 4.79 -10.74 8.03
C LEU A 173 6.12 -9.96 8.05
N VAL A 174 6.21 -8.92 8.90
CA VAL A 174 7.38 -8.05 8.98
C VAL A 174 8.52 -8.75 9.70
N LYS A 175 9.70 -8.82 9.09
CA LYS A 175 10.90 -9.32 9.76
C LYS A 175 11.32 -8.42 10.92
N LYS A 176 12.14 -8.93 11.83
CA LYS A 176 12.74 -8.10 12.88
C LYS A 176 13.48 -6.91 12.26
N ASP A 177 13.32 -5.75 12.84
CA ASP A 177 13.84 -4.46 12.38
C ASP A 177 13.27 -3.95 11.05
N GLY A 178 12.33 -4.67 10.43
CA GLY A 178 11.55 -4.24 9.29
C GLY A 178 10.42 -3.29 9.66
N LEU A 179 9.66 -2.86 8.65
CA LEU A 179 8.62 -1.84 8.78
C LEU A 179 7.24 -2.34 8.34
N PHE A 180 6.22 -1.98 9.10
CA PHE A 180 4.85 -1.95 8.61
C PHE A 180 4.48 -0.49 8.30
N VAL A 181 4.06 -0.23 7.07
CA VAL A 181 3.72 1.09 6.56
C VAL A 181 2.23 1.12 6.21
N ALA A 182 1.42 1.73 7.06
CA ALA A 182 -0.02 1.87 6.83
C ALA A 182 -0.33 3.21 6.15
N LEU A 183 -1.01 3.13 4.99
CA LEU A 183 -1.46 4.32 4.25
C LEU A 183 -2.93 4.58 4.62
N LYS A 184 -3.17 5.74 5.21
CA LYS A 184 -4.49 6.15 5.71
C LYS A 184 -4.93 7.48 5.11
N ALA A 185 -6.24 7.65 4.88
CA ALA A 185 -6.86 8.94 4.63
C ALA A 185 -6.91 9.77 5.94
N ALA A 186 -7.67 10.83 5.97
CA ALA A 186 -7.85 11.67 7.16
C ALA A 186 -8.27 10.87 8.42
N SER A 187 -8.06 11.44 9.60
CA SER A 187 -8.45 10.89 10.91
C SER A 187 -7.63 9.69 11.40
N ALA A 188 -6.29 9.79 11.34
CA ALA A 188 -5.42 8.75 11.87
C ALA A 188 -5.32 8.71 13.41
N ASP A 189 -5.56 9.83 14.10
CA ASP A 189 -5.29 9.97 15.52
C ASP A 189 -6.08 8.97 16.39
N GLU A 190 -7.38 8.85 16.17
CA GLU A 190 -8.23 7.90 16.90
C GLU A 190 -7.83 6.44 16.60
N GLU A 191 -7.54 6.13 15.34
CA GLU A 191 -7.07 4.80 14.96
C GLU A 191 -5.70 4.48 15.55
N ILE A 192 -4.83 5.46 15.70
CA ILE A 192 -3.52 5.31 16.34
C ILE A 192 -3.70 4.99 17.82
N GLU A 193 -4.53 5.75 18.52
CA GLU A 193 -4.77 5.51 19.96
C GLU A 193 -5.36 4.12 20.21
N THR A 194 -6.40 3.74 19.48
CA THR A 194 -7.03 2.41 19.62
C THR A 194 -6.12 1.26 19.14
N GLY A 195 -5.22 1.53 18.20
CA GLY A 195 -4.30 0.55 17.64
C GLY A 195 -3.02 0.29 18.46
N LYS A 196 -2.66 1.18 19.39
CA LYS A 196 -1.40 1.08 20.17
C LYS A 196 -1.23 -0.26 20.88
N LYS A 197 -2.29 -0.78 21.47
CA LYS A 197 -2.26 -2.07 22.18
C LYS A 197 -1.97 -3.22 21.21
N ALA A 198 -2.64 -3.27 20.06
CA ALA A 198 -2.40 -4.27 19.04
C ALA A 198 -0.94 -4.22 18.55
N ILE A 199 -0.47 -3.04 18.18
CA ILE A 199 0.90 -2.82 17.70
C ILE A 199 1.92 -3.36 18.69
N LYS A 200 1.79 -2.99 19.97
CA LYS A 200 2.69 -3.46 21.04
C LYS A 200 2.64 -4.98 21.24
N MET A 201 1.43 -5.56 21.28
CA MET A 201 1.26 -7.01 21.46
C MET A 201 1.83 -7.83 20.30
N LEU A 202 1.86 -7.26 19.09
CA LEU A 202 2.36 -7.90 17.89
C LEU A 202 3.86 -7.67 17.65
N GLY A 203 4.53 -6.99 18.57
CA GLY A 203 5.97 -6.75 18.51
C GLY A 203 6.37 -5.50 17.75
N GLY A 204 5.42 -4.60 17.46
CA GLY A 204 5.66 -3.33 16.78
C GLY A 204 5.77 -2.13 17.74
N LYS A 205 6.32 -1.04 17.21
CA LYS A 205 6.30 0.29 17.82
C LYS A 205 6.11 1.33 16.73
N ILE A 206 5.20 2.27 16.95
CA ILE A 206 5.06 3.43 16.05
C ILE A 206 6.38 4.22 16.09
N GLU A 207 7.01 4.37 14.95
CA GLU A 207 8.26 5.12 14.79
C GLU A 207 7.94 6.58 14.42
N THR A 208 7.12 6.76 13.39
CA THR A 208 6.72 8.08 12.91
C THR A 208 5.30 8.05 12.33
N VAL A 209 4.66 9.21 12.33
CA VAL A 209 3.41 9.47 11.62
C VAL A 209 3.64 10.71 10.75
N HIS A 210 3.46 10.55 9.44
CA HIS A 210 3.62 11.63 8.49
C HIS A 210 2.26 12.03 7.94
N SER A 211 1.84 13.24 8.26
CA SER A 211 0.61 13.84 7.72
C SER A 211 0.96 14.79 6.59
N PHE A 212 0.27 14.68 5.48
CA PHE A 212 0.45 15.54 4.31
C PHE A 212 -0.85 15.67 3.53
N GLN A 213 -0.88 16.62 2.60
CA GLN A 213 -2.00 16.78 1.68
C GLN A 213 -1.59 16.35 0.28
N LEU A 214 -2.47 15.62 -0.40
CA LEU A 214 -2.30 15.36 -1.81
C LEU A 214 -2.30 16.68 -2.57
N PRO A 215 -1.37 16.89 -3.52
CA PRO A 215 -1.37 18.09 -4.33
C PRO A 215 -2.69 18.23 -5.10
N ILE A 216 -3.07 19.45 -5.46
CA ILE A 216 -4.26 19.81 -6.26
C ILE A 216 -5.57 19.63 -5.46
N GLU A 217 -5.86 18.42 -4.96
CA GLU A 217 -7.10 18.13 -4.22
C GLU A 217 -7.04 18.57 -2.76
N GLU A 218 -5.83 18.71 -2.19
CA GLU A 218 -5.58 19.07 -0.79
C GLU A 218 -6.27 18.14 0.23
N SER A 219 -6.51 16.90 -0.18
CA SER A 219 -7.06 15.88 0.73
C SER A 219 -5.98 15.32 1.65
N ASP A 220 -6.31 15.22 2.93
CA ASP A 220 -5.37 14.76 3.96
C ASP A 220 -5.02 13.29 3.79
N ARG A 221 -3.74 12.97 4.02
CA ARG A 221 -3.15 11.63 4.04
C ARG A 221 -2.26 11.46 5.26
N ASN A 222 -2.21 10.23 5.74
CA ASN A 222 -1.33 9.84 6.83
C ASN A 222 -0.58 8.56 6.46
N ILE A 223 0.73 8.59 6.65
CA ILE A 223 1.59 7.42 6.54
C ILE A 223 2.10 7.10 7.94
N ILE A 224 1.67 5.97 8.46
CA ILE A 224 2.04 5.49 9.79
C ILE A 224 3.13 4.45 9.61
N VAL A 225 4.32 4.74 10.12
CA VAL A 225 5.48 3.85 10.06
C VAL A 225 5.64 3.16 11.41
N ILE A 226 5.52 1.84 11.40
CA ILE A 226 5.60 0.98 12.57
C ILE A 226 6.80 0.06 12.41
N LYS A 227 7.77 0.18 13.32
CA LYS A 227 8.95 -0.68 13.34
C LYS A 227 8.71 -1.97 14.10
N LYS A 228 9.13 -3.10 13.54
CA LYS A 228 9.09 -4.40 14.18
C LYS A 228 10.27 -4.53 15.16
N GLN A 229 9.98 -4.49 16.46
CA GLN A 229 11.00 -4.57 17.51
C GLN A 229 11.25 -5.98 18.02
N SER A 230 10.21 -6.81 18.04
CA SER A 230 10.28 -8.17 18.54
C SER A 230 9.42 -9.13 17.74
N GLN A 231 9.63 -10.43 17.92
CA GLN A 231 8.82 -11.44 17.24
C GLN A 231 7.35 -11.34 17.63
N THR A 232 6.47 -11.53 16.65
CA THR A 232 5.04 -11.64 16.90
C THR A 232 4.74 -12.96 17.61
N PRO A 233 4.00 -12.96 18.74
CA PRO A 233 3.67 -14.19 19.45
C PRO A 233 2.98 -15.21 18.54
N LYS A 234 3.30 -16.50 18.69
CA LYS A 234 2.82 -17.59 17.80
C LYS A 234 1.31 -17.72 17.70
N LYS A 235 0.56 -17.22 18.69
CA LYS A 235 -0.92 -17.20 18.65
C LYS A 235 -1.48 -16.23 17.61
N PHE A 236 -0.68 -15.27 17.11
CA PHE A 236 -1.08 -14.30 16.09
C PHE A 236 -0.46 -14.61 14.72
N PRO A 237 -1.11 -14.23 13.61
CA PRO A 237 -2.49 -13.70 13.59
C PRO A 237 -3.50 -14.76 14.04
N ARG A 238 -4.63 -14.32 14.59
CA ARG A 238 -5.73 -15.23 14.96
C ARG A 238 -6.42 -15.81 13.72
N LYS A 239 -7.35 -16.72 13.90
CA LYS A 239 -8.06 -17.38 12.79
C LYS A 239 -8.72 -16.35 11.85
N PRO A 240 -8.85 -16.67 10.53
CA PRO A 240 -9.50 -15.79 9.56
C PRO A 240 -10.84 -15.21 10.05
N GLY A 241 -10.98 -13.90 9.90
CA GLY A 241 -12.16 -13.13 10.32
C GLY A 241 -12.16 -12.71 11.79
N THR A 242 -11.37 -13.33 12.67
CA THR A 242 -11.31 -12.96 14.11
C THR A 242 -10.78 -11.52 14.30
N PRO A 243 -9.72 -11.07 13.62
CA PRO A 243 -9.23 -9.70 13.78
C PRO A 243 -10.29 -8.64 13.53
N ASN A 244 -11.14 -8.82 12.51
CA ASN A 244 -12.22 -7.88 12.19
C ASN A 244 -13.39 -7.94 13.19
N LYS A 245 -13.76 -9.15 13.63
CA LYS A 245 -14.91 -9.34 14.54
C LYS A 245 -14.61 -8.90 15.97
N SER A 246 -13.37 -9.04 16.38
CA SER A 246 -12.92 -8.73 17.74
C SER A 246 -11.51 -8.13 17.70
N PRO A 247 -11.37 -6.86 17.28
CA PRO A 247 -10.08 -6.20 17.20
C PRO A 247 -9.37 -6.13 18.55
N ILE A 248 -8.05 -6.10 18.52
CA ILE A 248 -7.23 -5.86 19.72
C ILE A 248 -7.21 -4.35 19.95
N GLU A 249 -8.07 -3.87 20.82
CA GLU A 249 -8.19 -2.45 21.18
C GLU A 249 -8.06 -2.29 22.70
N GLY A 250 -7.66 -1.10 23.14
CA GLY A 250 -7.52 -0.83 24.57
C GLY A 250 -7.29 0.60 24.88
#